data_54b628a75b2e1cb01a4b70a1b1af3d09
#
_entry.id   54b628a75b2e1cb01a4b70a1b1af3d09
#
_cell.length_a   1.000
_cell.length_b   1.000
_cell.length_c   1.000
_cell.angle_alpha   90.00
_cell.angle_beta   90.00
_cell.angle_gamma   90.00
#
_symmetry.space_group_name_H-M   'P 1'
#
loop_
_entity.id
_entity.type
_entity.pdbx_description
1 polymer ?
#
loop_
_entity_poly.entity_id
_entity_poly.type
_entity_poly.pdbx_seq_one_letter_code
_entity_poly.pdbx_strand_id
1 'polypeptide(L)'
;DDITYELAFLQAYERLGSRLTSREIAEEWIALVPSGWSAEELALRNIRWGVMPPESGRLGNPFGEWIGAQMRGAVCGMVAPGNPAEAARLAWMAAEVSHFANGILGEVFNAVLVSLSFVETDIRAMVAACADMMPEESEYGSVIRFALEACRSSADWESAWRLCEKKLERYNWIHAY
;
A
#
# COMPACT_ATOMS: atom_id res chain seq x y z
N ASP A 1 11.24 -8.88 7.10
CA ASP A 1 10.98 -7.48 7.42
C ASP A 1 9.51 -7.12 7.25
N ASP A 2 8.83 -7.49 6.16
CA ASP A 2 7.42 -7.11 5.95
C ASP A 2 6.52 -7.58 7.10
N ILE A 3 6.65 -8.82 7.54
CA ILE A 3 5.93 -9.36 8.70
C ILE A 3 6.17 -8.54 9.97
N THR A 4 7.38 -7.99 10.15
CA THR A 4 7.67 -7.16 11.33
C THR A 4 6.90 -5.84 11.30
N TYR A 5 6.73 -5.24 10.14
CA TYR A 5 5.91 -4.04 9.99
C TYR A 5 4.42 -4.31 10.24
N GLU A 6 3.92 -5.46 9.76
CA GLU A 6 2.55 -5.90 10.04
C GLU A 6 2.32 -6.13 11.54
N LEU A 7 3.28 -6.77 12.24
CA LEU A 7 3.20 -6.96 13.68
C LEU A 7 3.24 -5.63 14.45
N ALA A 8 4.08 -4.68 14.02
CA ALA A 8 4.13 -3.35 14.62
C ALA A 8 2.78 -2.60 14.46
N PHE A 9 2.17 -2.69 13.27
CA PHE A 9 0.83 -2.16 13.03
C PHE A 9 -0.19 -2.83 13.93
N LEU A 10 -0.23 -4.16 14.00
CA LEU A 10 -1.19 -4.91 14.81
C LEU A 10 -1.05 -4.59 16.30
N GLN A 11 0.16 -4.47 16.82
CA GLN A 11 0.40 -4.11 18.22
C GLN A 11 -0.12 -2.71 18.55
N ALA A 12 0.13 -1.74 17.68
CA ALA A 12 -0.43 -0.40 17.81
C ALA A 12 -1.96 -0.40 17.73
N TYR A 13 -2.51 -1.14 16.76
CA TYR A 13 -3.95 -1.24 16.54
C TYR A 13 -4.68 -1.92 17.72
N GLU A 14 -4.15 -3.02 18.25
CA GLU A 14 -4.69 -3.73 19.41
C GLU A 14 -4.78 -2.80 20.62
N ARG A 15 -3.77 -1.98 20.84
CA ARG A 15 -3.70 -1.05 21.97
C ARG A 15 -4.62 0.16 21.83
N LEU A 16 -4.79 0.70 20.62
CA LEU A 16 -5.40 2.01 20.38
C LEU A 16 -6.71 1.97 19.61
N GLY A 17 -6.94 0.91 18.81
CA GLY A 17 -8.15 0.77 17.98
C GLY A 17 -8.38 1.98 17.08
N SER A 18 -9.56 2.56 17.14
CA SER A 18 -9.95 3.72 16.32
C SER A 18 -9.15 5.01 16.60
N ARG A 19 -8.39 5.06 17.70
CA ARG A 19 -7.52 6.21 18.04
C ARG A 19 -6.13 6.11 17.45
N LEU A 20 -5.83 5.03 16.70
CA LEU A 20 -4.56 4.83 16.04
C LEU A 20 -4.28 5.98 15.06
N THR A 21 -3.04 6.47 15.05
CA THR A 21 -2.50 7.41 14.07
C THR A 21 -1.16 6.89 13.54
N SER A 22 -0.69 7.49 12.45
CA SER A 22 0.61 7.16 11.85
C SER A 22 1.77 7.34 12.83
N ARG A 23 1.62 8.25 13.80
CA ARG A 23 2.64 8.50 14.83
C ARG A 23 2.83 7.28 15.72
N GLU A 24 1.77 6.69 16.22
CA GLU A 24 1.85 5.52 17.11
C GLU A 24 2.38 4.30 16.35
N ILE A 25 2.07 4.17 15.06
CA ILE A 25 2.67 3.11 14.22
C ILE A 25 4.19 3.34 14.10
N ALA A 26 4.63 4.57 13.89
CA ALA A 26 6.05 4.90 13.83
C ALA A 26 6.78 4.65 15.16
N GLU A 27 6.13 4.89 16.29
CA GLU A 27 6.67 4.59 17.62
C GLU A 27 6.87 3.08 17.83
N GLU A 28 5.92 2.24 17.35
CA GLU A 28 6.10 0.78 17.36
C GLU A 28 7.23 0.32 16.42
N TRP A 29 7.43 0.99 15.29
CA TRP A 29 8.56 0.68 14.40
C TRP A 29 9.90 0.85 15.11
N ILE A 30 10.07 1.92 15.89
CA ILE A 30 11.30 2.13 16.67
C ILE A 30 11.54 1.01 17.68
N ALA A 31 10.47 0.46 18.26
CA ALA A 31 10.56 -0.61 19.24
C ALA A 31 10.82 -1.99 18.62
N LEU A 32 10.24 -2.28 17.46
CA LEU A 32 10.20 -3.63 16.92
C LEU A 32 11.06 -3.83 15.66
N VAL A 33 11.32 -2.78 14.88
CA VAL A 33 12.02 -2.89 13.60
C VAL A 33 13.48 -2.49 13.77
N PRO A 34 14.42 -3.44 13.75
CA PRO A 34 15.84 -3.12 13.97
C PRO A 34 16.49 -2.40 12.78
N SER A 35 16.07 -2.76 11.56
CA SER A 35 16.55 -2.20 10.30
C SER A 35 15.50 -2.37 9.20
N GLY A 36 15.57 -1.57 8.17
CA GLY A 36 14.69 -1.62 7.01
C GLY A 36 15.47 -1.69 5.70
N TRP A 37 14.73 -1.62 4.59
CA TRP A 37 15.29 -1.49 3.25
C TRP A 37 14.76 -0.22 2.58
N SER A 38 15.53 0.37 1.68
CA SER A 38 15.11 1.49 0.84
C SER A 38 14.27 2.54 1.57
N ALA A 39 12.97 2.65 1.26
CA ALA A 39 12.07 3.65 1.84
C ALA A 39 11.93 3.51 3.36
N GLU A 40 11.79 2.30 3.86
CA GLU A 40 11.61 2.00 5.27
C GLU A 40 12.85 2.32 6.11
N GLU A 41 14.04 2.02 5.59
CA GLU A 41 15.29 2.37 6.29
C GLU A 41 15.46 3.88 6.44
N LEU A 42 15.13 4.62 5.37
CA LEU A 42 15.19 6.08 5.42
C LEU A 42 14.14 6.65 6.39
N ALA A 43 12.94 6.09 6.40
CA ALA A 43 11.90 6.47 7.35
C ALA A 43 12.33 6.17 8.80
N LEU A 44 12.84 4.98 9.10
CA LEU A 44 13.36 4.62 10.42
C LEU A 44 14.45 5.59 10.90
N ARG A 45 15.39 5.94 10.01
CA ARG A 45 16.41 6.93 10.30
C ARG A 45 15.79 8.28 10.63
N ASN A 46 14.83 8.73 9.83
CA ASN A 46 14.14 10.01 10.03
C ASN A 46 13.40 10.04 11.37
N ILE A 47 12.67 8.95 11.70
CA ILE A 47 11.93 8.83 12.97
C ILE A 47 12.89 8.84 14.16
N ARG A 48 14.03 8.13 14.08
CA ARG A 48 15.08 8.15 15.11
C ARG A 48 15.68 9.54 15.32
N TRP A 49 15.62 10.40 14.32
CA TRP A 49 16.02 11.83 14.41
C TRP A 49 14.86 12.74 14.86
N GLY A 50 13.70 12.19 15.20
CA GLY A 50 12.54 12.93 15.66
C GLY A 50 11.63 13.46 14.55
N VAL A 51 11.88 13.08 13.29
CA VAL A 51 11.00 13.42 12.17
C VAL A 51 9.91 12.38 12.07
N MET A 52 8.69 12.74 12.47
CA MET A 52 7.54 11.83 12.52
C MET A 52 6.72 11.85 11.22
N PRO A 53 5.83 10.85 11.01
CA PRO A 53 4.92 10.85 9.86
C PRO A 53 4.05 12.12 9.79
N PRO A 54 3.71 12.57 8.58
CA PRO A 54 4.05 11.98 7.28
C PRO A 54 5.44 12.37 6.76
N GLU A 55 6.15 13.27 7.45
CA GLU A 55 7.45 13.78 6.99
C GLU A 55 8.56 12.73 7.02
N SER A 56 8.45 11.72 7.90
CA SER A 56 9.40 10.60 7.94
C SER A 56 9.48 9.84 6.62
N GLY A 57 8.34 9.66 5.95
CA GLY A 57 8.26 8.99 4.66
C GLY A 57 8.77 9.83 3.48
N ARG A 58 8.86 11.15 3.65
CA ARG A 58 9.17 12.10 2.56
C ARG A 58 10.60 12.63 2.60
N LEU A 59 11.13 12.91 3.79
CA LEU A 59 12.39 13.60 3.96
C LEU A 59 13.57 12.78 3.42
N GLY A 60 14.14 13.23 2.30
CA GLY A 60 15.28 12.60 1.66
C GLY A 60 15.05 11.14 1.22
N ASN A 61 13.82 10.78 0.89
CA ASN A 61 13.42 9.43 0.56
C ASN A 61 13.06 9.30 -0.93
N PRO A 62 14.02 8.95 -1.80
CA PRO A 62 13.77 8.76 -3.23
C PRO A 62 13.00 7.46 -3.54
N PHE A 63 12.79 6.60 -2.55
CA PHE A 63 12.13 5.30 -2.68
C PHE A 63 10.67 5.31 -2.21
N GLY A 64 10.15 6.47 -1.80
CA GLY A 64 8.83 6.57 -1.17
C GLY A 64 7.63 6.25 -2.06
N GLU A 65 7.84 6.05 -3.36
CA GLU A 65 6.81 5.54 -4.28
C GLU A 65 7.07 4.09 -4.73
N TRP A 66 8.01 3.40 -4.09
CA TRP A 66 8.29 2.00 -4.37
C TRP A 66 7.28 1.08 -3.69
N ILE A 67 7.37 -0.23 -3.98
CA ILE A 67 6.38 -1.26 -3.60
C ILE A 67 6.32 -1.57 -2.10
N GLY A 68 7.27 -1.13 -1.28
CA GLY A 68 7.39 -1.57 0.12
C GLY A 68 6.11 -1.45 0.94
N ALA A 69 5.39 -0.35 0.84
CA ALA A 69 4.12 -0.18 1.53
C ALA A 69 3.06 -1.18 1.03
N GLN A 70 2.94 -1.38 -0.28
CA GLN A 70 1.96 -2.29 -0.86
C GLN A 70 2.13 -3.73 -0.35
N MET A 71 3.36 -4.19 -0.12
CA MET A 71 3.64 -5.56 0.33
C MET A 71 3.05 -5.88 1.70
N ARG A 72 2.91 -4.90 2.60
CA ARG A 72 2.43 -5.08 3.98
C ARG A 72 0.98 -4.64 4.22
N GLY A 73 0.29 -4.13 3.19
CA GLY A 73 -1.06 -3.58 3.34
C GLY A 73 -2.17 -4.59 3.65
N ALA A 74 -1.91 -5.89 3.45
CA ALA A 74 -2.91 -6.93 3.64
C ALA A 74 -3.50 -6.93 5.05
N VAL A 75 -2.69 -6.72 6.08
CA VAL A 75 -3.11 -6.71 7.49
C VAL A 75 -4.16 -5.63 7.77
N CYS A 76 -4.07 -4.46 7.13
CA CYS A 76 -5.06 -3.39 7.27
C CYS A 76 -6.43 -3.81 6.74
N GLY A 77 -6.47 -4.60 5.67
CA GLY A 77 -7.69 -5.20 5.16
C GLY A 77 -8.26 -6.30 6.06
N MET A 78 -7.39 -7.12 6.65
CA MET A 78 -7.78 -8.22 7.54
C MET A 78 -8.45 -7.73 8.84
N VAL A 79 -8.03 -6.59 9.37
CA VAL A 79 -8.64 -6.01 10.59
C VAL A 79 -9.90 -5.18 10.31
N ALA A 80 -10.24 -5.00 9.03
CA ALA A 80 -11.43 -4.26 8.59
C ALA A 80 -12.24 -5.08 7.56
N PRO A 81 -12.68 -6.31 7.88
CA PRO A 81 -13.35 -7.21 6.94
C PRO A 81 -14.66 -6.60 6.43
N GLY A 82 -14.83 -6.51 5.11
CA GLY A 82 -16.01 -5.95 4.46
C GLY A 82 -16.21 -4.45 4.68
N ASN A 83 -15.21 -3.75 5.20
CA ASN A 83 -15.23 -2.30 5.38
C ASN A 83 -14.07 -1.63 4.64
N PRO A 84 -14.16 -1.48 3.30
CA PRO A 84 -13.07 -0.98 2.48
C PRO A 84 -12.66 0.47 2.82
N ALA A 85 -13.58 1.30 3.31
CA ALA A 85 -13.26 2.66 3.73
C ALA A 85 -12.35 2.68 4.97
N GLU A 86 -12.61 1.83 5.95
CA GLU A 86 -11.75 1.70 7.13
C GLU A 86 -10.42 1.05 6.78
N ALA A 87 -10.41 0.03 5.92
CA ALA A 87 -9.18 -0.58 5.42
C ALA A 87 -8.29 0.45 4.72
N ALA A 88 -8.86 1.29 3.86
CA ALA A 88 -8.16 2.37 3.18
C ALA A 88 -7.58 3.40 4.16
N ARG A 89 -8.35 3.80 5.18
CA ARG A 89 -7.90 4.73 6.23
C ARG A 89 -6.71 4.17 7.02
N LEU A 90 -6.79 2.91 7.43
CA LEU A 90 -5.73 2.23 8.18
C LEU A 90 -4.47 2.08 7.33
N ALA A 91 -4.63 1.65 6.08
CA ALA A 91 -3.51 1.51 5.14
C ALA A 91 -2.83 2.85 4.84
N TRP A 92 -3.60 3.93 4.69
CA TRP A 92 -3.03 5.27 4.51
C TRP A 92 -2.11 5.64 5.67
N MET A 93 -2.59 5.47 6.91
CA MET A 93 -1.81 5.77 8.11
C MET A 93 -0.55 4.89 8.24
N ALA A 94 -0.64 3.61 7.89
CA ALA A 94 0.49 2.70 7.91
C ALA A 94 1.52 3.04 6.82
N ALA A 95 1.04 3.35 5.62
CA ALA A 95 1.87 3.68 4.47
C ALA A 95 2.67 4.97 4.66
N GLU A 96 2.02 6.05 5.14
CA GLU A 96 2.65 7.36 5.24
C GLU A 96 3.80 7.45 6.26
N VAL A 97 4.00 6.40 7.06
CA VAL A 97 5.19 6.28 7.93
C VAL A 97 6.46 6.29 7.09
N SER A 98 6.46 5.67 5.91
CA SER A 98 7.64 5.47 5.06
C SER A 98 7.46 5.83 3.59
N HIS A 99 6.23 6.04 3.13
CA HIS A 99 5.92 6.25 1.72
C HIS A 99 5.09 7.51 1.50
N PHE A 100 4.94 7.91 0.23
CA PHE A 100 4.09 9.01 -0.21
C PHE A 100 3.52 8.72 -1.61
N ALA A 101 2.57 9.55 -2.06
CA ALA A 101 1.96 9.48 -3.39
C ALA A 101 1.57 8.06 -3.82
N ASN A 102 2.09 7.53 -4.94
CA ASN A 102 1.73 6.21 -5.46
C ASN A 102 2.12 5.06 -4.51
N GLY A 103 3.14 5.21 -3.69
CA GLY A 103 3.51 4.21 -2.68
C GLY A 103 2.41 4.01 -1.64
N ILE A 104 1.76 5.08 -1.18
CA ILE A 104 0.58 4.99 -0.29
C ILE A 104 -0.59 4.32 -1.01
N LEU A 105 -0.86 4.71 -2.26
CA LEU A 105 -1.98 4.16 -3.02
C LEU A 105 -1.86 2.65 -3.23
N GLY A 106 -0.63 2.13 -3.36
CA GLY A 106 -0.37 0.70 -3.44
C GLY A 106 -0.81 -0.05 -2.18
N GLU A 107 -0.48 0.46 -1.00
CA GLU A 107 -0.92 -0.13 0.27
C GLU A 107 -2.45 -0.05 0.43
N VAL A 108 -3.04 1.10 0.11
CA VAL A 108 -4.50 1.29 0.13
C VAL A 108 -5.20 0.30 -0.78
N PHE A 109 -4.72 0.12 -2.02
CA PHE A 109 -5.27 -0.82 -2.97
C PHE A 109 -5.27 -2.26 -2.42
N ASN A 110 -4.13 -2.71 -1.89
CA ASN A 110 -4.00 -4.04 -1.31
C ASN A 110 -4.95 -4.24 -0.11
N ALA A 111 -4.99 -3.29 0.81
CA ALA A 111 -5.85 -3.35 1.99
C ALA A 111 -7.34 -3.40 1.62
N VAL A 112 -7.78 -2.58 0.67
CA VAL A 112 -9.16 -2.56 0.18
C VAL A 112 -9.52 -3.88 -0.49
N LEU A 113 -8.63 -4.42 -1.32
CA LEU A 113 -8.84 -5.71 -1.99
C LEU A 113 -9.02 -6.84 -0.96
N VAL A 114 -8.16 -6.89 0.05
CA VAL A 114 -8.26 -7.88 1.14
C VAL A 114 -9.54 -7.68 1.95
N SER A 115 -9.91 -6.46 2.30
CA SER A 115 -11.17 -6.17 3.01
C SER A 115 -12.39 -6.66 2.24
N LEU A 116 -12.45 -6.41 0.93
CA LEU A 116 -13.55 -6.84 0.06
C LEU A 116 -13.62 -8.35 -0.08
N SER A 117 -12.49 -9.07 -0.04
CA SER A 117 -12.45 -10.54 -0.18
C SER A 117 -13.21 -11.30 0.90
N PHE A 118 -13.57 -10.66 2.01
CA PHE A 118 -14.42 -11.26 3.04
C PHE A 118 -15.91 -11.28 2.68
N VAL A 119 -16.35 -10.47 1.71
CA VAL A 119 -17.77 -10.27 1.39
C VAL A 119 -18.08 -10.41 -0.10
N GLU A 120 -17.07 -10.41 -0.95
CA GLU A 120 -17.20 -10.55 -2.41
C GLU A 120 -16.36 -11.75 -2.89
N THR A 121 -16.88 -12.48 -3.86
CA THR A 121 -16.23 -13.65 -4.45
C THR A 121 -15.77 -13.43 -5.90
N ASP A 122 -16.31 -12.41 -6.58
CA ASP A 122 -15.89 -12.06 -7.94
C ASP A 122 -14.63 -11.17 -7.88
N ILE A 123 -13.49 -11.77 -8.19
CA ILE A 123 -12.18 -11.07 -8.18
C ILE A 123 -12.19 -9.86 -9.12
N ARG A 124 -12.86 -9.94 -10.27
CA ARG A 124 -12.91 -8.82 -11.23
C ARG A 124 -13.71 -7.64 -10.67
N ALA A 125 -14.82 -7.95 -10.00
CA ALA A 125 -15.63 -6.95 -9.31
C ALA A 125 -14.84 -6.29 -8.18
N MET A 126 -14.10 -7.07 -7.38
CA MET A 126 -13.24 -6.54 -6.31
C MET A 126 -12.16 -5.59 -6.86
N VAL A 127 -11.42 -6.02 -7.90
CA VAL A 127 -10.36 -5.18 -8.48
C VAL A 127 -10.95 -3.91 -9.11
N ALA A 128 -12.11 -3.99 -9.76
CA ALA A 128 -12.79 -2.82 -10.30
C ALA A 128 -13.20 -1.84 -9.19
N ALA A 129 -13.79 -2.33 -8.10
CA ALA A 129 -14.15 -1.51 -6.94
C ALA A 129 -12.92 -0.84 -6.29
N CYS A 130 -11.79 -1.56 -6.21
CA CYS A 130 -10.54 -0.97 -5.74
C CYS A 130 -10.04 0.14 -6.68
N ALA A 131 -10.12 -0.08 -8.00
CA ALA A 131 -9.71 0.92 -9.00
C ALA A 131 -10.56 2.20 -8.92
N ASP A 132 -11.86 2.05 -8.65
CA ASP A 132 -12.79 3.18 -8.50
C ASP A 132 -12.52 4.01 -7.24
N MET A 133 -11.89 3.43 -6.23
CA MET A 133 -11.46 4.15 -5.02
C MET A 133 -10.13 4.92 -5.22
N MET A 134 -9.37 4.63 -6.27
CA MET A 134 -8.12 5.34 -6.55
C MET A 134 -8.41 6.71 -7.15
N PRO A 135 -7.67 7.77 -6.75
CA PRO A 135 -7.84 9.10 -7.34
C PRO A 135 -7.72 9.05 -8.86
N GLU A 136 -8.62 9.73 -9.55
CA GLU A 136 -8.73 9.67 -11.03
C GLU A 136 -7.41 10.06 -11.71
N GLU A 137 -6.74 11.09 -11.18
CA GLU A 137 -5.50 11.64 -11.74
C GLU A 137 -4.24 10.91 -11.26
N SER A 138 -4.36 9.88 -10.38
CA SER A 138 -3.20 9.16 -9.89
C SER A 138 -2.57 8.27 -10.96
N GLU A 139 -1.26 8.22 -10.98
CA GLU A 139 -0.53 7.33 -11.89
C GLU A 139 -0.81 5.87 -11.56
N TYR A 140 -0.81 5.50 -10.27
CA TYR A 140 -1.18 4.18 -9.79
C TYR A 140 -2.58 3.76 -10.27
N GLY A 141 -3.59 4.62 -10.08
CA GLY A 141 -4.96 4.36 -10.55
C GLY A 141 -5.04 4.22 -12.08
N SER A 142 -4.26 5.00 -12.83
CA SER A 142 -4.21 4.89 -14.28
C SER A 142 -3.65 3.55 -14.75
N VAL A 143 -2.65 3.01 -14.05
CA VAL A 143 -2.07 1.69 -14.32
C VAL A 143 -3.09 0.58 -14.07
N ILE A 144 -3.79 0.60 -12.93
CA ILE A 144 -4.80 -0.40 -12.60
C ILE A 144 -5.96 -0.36 -13.60
N ARG A 145 -6.47 0.83 -13.93
CA ARG A 145 -7.55 0.98 -14.94
C ARG A 145 -7.12 0.47 -16.32
N PHE A 146 -5.87 0.74 -16.72
CA PHE A 146 -5.33 0.22 -17.97
C PHE A 146 -5.23 -1.33 -17.94
N ALA A 147 -4.76 -1.92 -16.85
CA ALA A 147 -4.68 -3.37 -16.71
C ALA A 147 -6.07 -4.04 -16.77
N LEU A 148 -7.07 -3.43 -16.10
CA LEU A 148 -8.46 -3.91 -16.20
C LEU A 148 -8.99 -3.87 -17.64
N GLU A 149 -8.73 -2.80 -18.38
CA GLU A 149 -9.15 -2.68 -19.77
C GLU A 149 -8.41 -3.68 -20.68
N ALA A 150 -7.12 -3.86 -20.47
CA ALA A 150 -6.33 -4.88 -21.16
C ALA A 150 -6.93 -6.28 -20.94
N CYS A 151 -7.30 -6.62 -19.69
CA CYS A 151 -7.96 -7.89 -19.38
C CYS A 151 -9.34 -8.04 -20.02
N ARG A 152 -10.10 -6.95 -20.15
CA ARG A 152 -11.44 -6.99 -20.80
C ARG A 152 -11.35 -7.13 -22.30
N SER A 153 -10.38 -6.51 -22.94
CA SER A 153 -10.21 -6.45 -24.39
C SER A 153 -9.40 -7.60 -24.98
N SER A 154 -8.72 -8.40 -24.16
CA SER A 154 -7.87 -9.50 -24.62
C SER A 154 -8.60 -10.83 -24.57
N ALA A 155 -8.21 -11.74 -25.51
CA ALA A 155 -8.76 -13.09 -25.58
C ALA A 155 -8.28 -14.00 -24.45
N ASP A 156 -7.08 -13.73 -23.92
CA ASP A 156 -6.43 -14.51 -22.88
C ASP A 156 -5.54 -13.63 -22.00
N TRP A 157 -5.09 -14.17 -20.87
CA TRP A 157 -4.27 -13.46 -19.90
C TRP A 157 -2.88 -13.10 -20.45
N GLU A 158 -2.29 -13.92 -21.31
CA GLU A 158 -0.98 -13.68 -21.92
C GLU A 158 -1.01 -12.44 -22.82
N SER A 159 -2.09 -12.31 -23.62
CA SER A 159 -2.30 -11.12 -24.46
C SER A 159 -2.49 -9.86 -23.63
N ALA A 160 -3.26 -9.94 -22.54
CA ALA A 160 -3.44 -8.84 -21.60
C ALA A 160 -2.10 -8.44 -20.95
N TRP A 161 -1.34 -9.43 -20.48
CA TRP A 161 -0.02 -9.20 -19.88
C TRP A 161 0.95 -8.50 -20.84
N ARG A 162 1.04 -8.95 -22.09
CA ARG A 162 1.89 -8.32 -23.12
C ARG A 162 1.51 -6.87 -23.40
N LEU A 163 0.21 -6.54 -23.37
CA LEU A 163 -0.25 -5.16 -23.50
C LEU A 163 0.21 -4.31 -22.29
N CYS A 164 0.08 -4.85 -21.08
CA CYS A 164 0.53 -4.18 -19.87
C CYS A 164 2.06 -3.99 -19.89
N GLU A 165 2.83 -5.03 -20.16
CA GLU A 165 4.28 -4.97 -20.22
C GLU A 165 4.76 -3.90 -21.21
N LYS A 166 4.22 -3.89 -22.43
CA LYS A 166 4.57 -2.88 -23.45
C LYS A 166 4.22 -1.45 -23.03
N LYS A 167 3.04 -1.27 -22.38
CA LYS A 167 2.59 0.07 -21.95
C LYS A 167 3.40 0.60 -20.77
N LEU A 168 3.82 -0.31 -19.88
CA LEU A 168 4.40 0.01 -18.59
C LEU A 168 5.92 -0.22 -18.55
N GLU A 169 6.56 -0.53 -19.70
CA GLU A 169 8.00 -0.80 -19.82
C GLU A 169 8.91 0.31 -19.27
N ARG A 170 8.37 1.53 -19.12
CA ARG A 170 9.08 2.68 -18.56
C ARG A 170 9.29 2.59 -17.04
N TYR A 171 8.54 1.73 -16.35
CA TYR A 171 8.66 1.55 -14.91
C TYR A 171 9.73 0.50 -14.59
N ASN A 172 10.32 0.64 -13.40
CA ASN A 172 11.19 -0.40 -12.88
C ASN A 172 10.33 -1.59 -12.41
N TRP A 173 10.34 -2.66 -13.19
CA TRP A 173 9.52 -3.84 -12.94
C TRP A 173 9.74 -4.51 -11.56
N ILE A 174 10.90 -4.32 -10.93
CA ILE A 174 11.18 -4.90 -9.60
C ILE A 174 10.36 -4.20 -8.51
N HIS A 175 10.04 -2.93 -8.70
CA HIS A 175 9.44 -2.09 -7.65
C HIS A 175 8.11 -1.44 -8.02
N ALA A 176 7.63 -1.65 -9.24
CA ALA A 176 6.44 -0.98 -9.75
C ALA A 176 5.33 -1.92 -10.24
N TYR A 177 5.55 -3.24 -10.25
CA TYR A 177 4.57 -4.22 -10.74
C TYR A 177 4.19 -5.23 -9.67
#